data_2e62fb0b662cd91593236989cb28fa1a
#
_entry.id   2e62fb0b662cd91593236989cb28fa1a
#
_cell.length_a   1.000
_cell.length_b   1.000
_cell.length_c   1.000
_cell.angle_alpha   90.00
_cell.angle_beta   90.00
_cell.angle_gamma   90.00
#
_symmetry.space_group_name_H-M   'P 1'
#
loop_
_entity.id
_entity.type
_entity.pdbx_description
1 polymer ?
#
loop_
_entity_poly.entity_id
_entity_poly.type
_entity_poly.pdbx_seq_one_letter_code
_entity_poly.pdbx_strand_id
1 'polypeptide(L)'
;MGSNAKAQQKGKNTAPVEVGSIKFPITEAFRYSLESIKKRFARALITALSVLLGIAFMVIILTMGTILPHAGQRPPEEYQLWMVIIALIVCGVGIVNSMLMSVTERYKEIGTVKCLGATDTNVLEIFLIEALLLGLLGGVIGAFAGWISAVAIFGFQYNVAAVFPPDELATVFAAYLTHIGESIGIAALLSVAAAAYPAYYAARLNPAEALRYEV
;
A
#
# COMPACT_ATOMS: atom_id res chain seq x y z
N MET A 1 -63.59 23.68 34.79
CA MET A 1 -62.14 23.72 34.93
C MET A 1 -61.63 22.28 34.96
N GLY A 2 -61.25 21.73 33.82
CA GLY A 2 -60.88 20.29 33.76
C GLY A 2 -60.60 19.79 32.35
N SER A 3 -60.04 20.61 31.43
CA SER A 3 -59.86 20.19 30.03
C SER A 3 -58.44 20.37 29.50
N ASN A 4 -57.45 20.81 30.26
CA ASN A 4 -56.10 21.11 29.74
C ASN A 4 -54.99 20.20 30.26
N ALA A 5 -55.29 19.10 30.98
CA ALA A 5 -54.26 18.20 31.52
C ALA A 5 -53.98 16.96 30.65
N LYS A 6 -54.70 16.75 29.53
CA LYS A 6 -54.47 15.57 28.65
C LYS A 6 -53.69 15.85 27.35
N ALA A 7 -53.30 17.10 27.09
CA ALA A 7 -52.59 17.46 25.87
C ALA A 7 -51.04 17.46 25.98
N GLN A 8 -50.48 17.30 27.18
CA GLN A 8 -49.01 17.38 27.39
C GLN A 8 -48.28 16.04 27.55
N GLN A 9 -48.98 14.92 27.40
CA GLN A 9 -48.37 13.59 27.58
C GLN A 9 -48.18 12.79 26.29
N LYS A 10 -48.30 13.45 25.12
CA LYS A 10 -48.09 12.80 23.81
C LYS A 10 -46.79 13.23 23.11
N GLY A 11 -45.73 13.45 23.87
CA GLY A 11 -44.46 13.86 23.30
C GLY A 11 -43.29 13.31 24.06
N LYS A 12 -42.99 12.03 23.97
CA LYS A 12 -41.64 11.44 24.19
C LYS A 12 -41.63 9.91 24.12
N ASN A 13 -42.04 9.37 22.99
CA ASN A 13 -41.52 8.07 22.57
C ASN A 13 -40.61 8.32 21.36
N THR A 14 -39.54 9.05 21.58
CA THR A 14 -38.35 8.93 20.71
C THR A 14 -37.69 7.64 21.15
N ALA A 15 -37.97 6.57 20.41
CA ALA A 15 -37.16 5.38 20.45
C ALA A 15 -35.66 5.83 20.29
N PRO A 16 -34.74 5.25 21.07
CA PRO A 16 -33.33 5.57 20.86
C PRO A 16 -33.03 5.27 19.40
N VAL A 17 -32.57 6.29 18.68
CA VAL A 17 -32.01 6.08 17.34
C VAL A 17 -30.83 5.16 17.57
N GLU A 18 -30.99 3.87 17.29
CA GLU A 18 -29.86 2.97 17.12
C GLU A 18 -28.97 3.62 16.06
N VAL A 19 -27.89 4.23 16.51
CA VAL A 19 -26.78 4.62 15.64
C VAL A 19 -26.17 3.30 15.19
N GLY A 20 -26.83 2.67 14.23
CA GLY A 20 -26.33 1.49 13.57
C GLY A 20 -24.94 1.81 13.07
N SER A 21 -23.97 1.01 13.46
CA SER A 21 -22.61 1.10 12.93
C SER A 21 -22.71 1.16 11.41
N ILE A 22 -22.45 2.32 10.84
CA ILE A 22 -22.44 2.51 9.38
C ILE A 22 -21.25 1.70 8.89
N LYS A 23 -21.52 0.45 8.48
CA LYS A 23 -20.52 -0.36 7.78
C LYS A 23 -20.34 0.26 6.42
N PHE A 24 -19.24 0.95 6.23
CA PHE A 24 -18.84 1.38 4.89
C PHE A 24 -18.66 0.12 4.02
N PRO A 25 -19.39 -0.02 2.92
CA PRO A 25 -19.15 -1.12 2.00
C PRO A 25 -17.73 -0.95 1.42
N ILE A 26 -16.97 -2.04 1.35
CA ILE A 26 -15.59 -2.08 0.85
C ILE A 26 -15.46 -1.39 -0.52
N THR A 27 -16.50 -1.47 -1.36
CA THR A 27 -16.59 -0.79 -2.66
C THR A 27 -16.53 0.73 -2.54
N GLU A 28 -17.18 1.33 -1.56
CA GLU A 28 -17.14 2.78 -1.33
C GLU A 28 -15.80 3.21 -0.75
N ALA A 29 -15.20 2.41 0.14
CA ALA A 29 -13.85 2.65 0.65
C ALA A 29 -12.80 2.62 -0.48
N PHE A 30 -12.93 1.67 -1.41
CA PHE A 30 -12.08 1.57 -2.59
C PHE A 30 -12.21 2.78 -3.51
N ARG A 31 -13.45 3.20 -3.79
CA ARG A 31 -13.74 4.38 -4.62
C ARG A 31 -13.21 5.67 -4.00
N TYR A 32 -13.40 5.84 -2.69
CA TYR A 32 -12.88 6.98 -1.95
C TYR A 32 -11.34 7.02 -1.96
N SER A 33 -10.69 5.86 -1.80
CA SER A 33 -9.23 5.75 -1.89
C SER A 33 -8.69 6.14 -3.26
N LEU A 34 -9.36 5.73 -4.35
CA LEU A 34 -8.99 6.12 -5.71
C LEU A 34 -9.16 7.63 -5.96
N GLU A 35 -10.23 8.25 -5.47
CA GLU A 35 -10.42 9.71 -5.58
C GLU A 35 -9.40 10.49 -4.76
N SER A 36 -9.01 9.97 -3.59
CA SER A 36 -7.95 10.54 -2.75
C SER A 36 -6.60 10.56 -3.45
N ILE A 37 -6.24 9.46 -4.13
CA ILE A 37 -5.00 9.35 -4.91
C ILE A 37 -4.96 10.41 -6.02
N LYS A 38 -6.08 10.65 -6.72
CA LYS A 38 -6.17 11.67 -7.76
C LYS A 38 -5.96 13.09 -7.24
N LYS A 39 -6.53 13.43 -6.08
CA LYS A 39 -6.43 14.77 -5.50
C LYS A 39 -5.01 15.10 -4.99
N ARG A 40 -4.21 14.09 -4.66
CA ARG A 40 -2.86 14.24 -4.10
C ARG A 40 -1.80 13.48 -4.91
N PHE A 41 -1.93 13.58 -6.24
CA PHE A 41 -1.14 12.82 -7.20
C PHE A 41 0.38 12.86 -6.95
N ALA A 42 0.93 14.01 -6.60
CA ALA A 42 2.37 14.17 -6.37
C ALA A 42 2.89 13.26 -5.25
N ARG A 43 2.14 13.13 -4.13
CA ARG A 43 2.53 12.27 -3.01
C ARG A 43 2.34 10.79 -3.34
N ALA A 44 1.19 10.44 -3.91
CA ALA A 44 0.95 9.08 -4.39
C ALA A 44 2.05 8.62 -5.34
N LEU A 45 2.52 9.53 -6.21
CA LEU A 45 3.64 9.29 -7.12
C LEU A 45 4.95 9.04 -6.37
N ILE A 46 5.29 9.84 -5.36
CA ILE A 46 6.52 9.65 -4.57
C ILE A 46 6.48 8.30 -3.85
N THR A 47 5.36 7.94 -3.22
CA THR A 47 5.19 6.64 -2.54
C THR A 47 5.28 5.49 -3.55
N ALA A 48 4.57 5.57 -4.66
CA ALA A 48 4.61 4.56 -5.70
C ALA A 48 6.01 4.42 -6.29
N LEU A 49 6.75 5.53 -6.46
CA LEU A 49 8.13 5.52 -6.96
C LEU A 49 9.09 4.85 -5.96
N SER A 50 8.93 5.08 -4.65
CA SER A 50 9.71 4.39 -3.61
C SER A 50 9.49 2.88 -3.64
N VAL A 51 8.22 2.44 -3.77
CA VAL A 51 7.88 1.02 -3.91
C VAL A 51 8.44 0.44 -5.22
N LEU A 52 8.27 1.18 -6.33
CA LEU A 52 8.77 0.79 -7.64
C LEU A 52 10.28 0.52 -7.60
N LEU A 53 11.06 1.46 -7.05
CA LEU A 53 12.52 1.32 -6.99
C LEU A 53 12.95 0.16 -6.09
N GLY A 54 12.33 -0.02 -4.92
CA GLY A 54 12.64 -1.12 -4.01
C GLY A 54 12.34 -2.48 -4.64
N ILE A 55 11.19 -2.62 -5.26
CA ILE A 55 10.76 -3.87 -5.92
C ILE A 55 11.56 -4.13 -7.20
N ALA A 56 11.83 -3.10 -8.01
CA ALA A 56 12.67 -3.25 -9.20
C ALA A 56 14.07 -3.75 -8.84
N PHE A 57 14.67 -3.19 -7.79
CA PHE A 57 15.97 -3.63 -7.29
C PHE A 57 15.93 -5.09 -6.80
N MET A 58 14.88 -5.46 -6.05
CA MET A 58 14.67 -6.85 -5.62
C MET A 58 14.60 -7.80 -6.82
N VAL A 59 13.81 -7.47 -7.85
CA VAL A 59 13.67 -8.30 -9.06
C VAL A 59 14.99 -8.42 -9.81
N ILE A 60 15.77 -7.36 -9.90
CA ILE A 60 17.12 -7.41 -10.51
C ILE A 60 18.01 -8.42 -9.79
N ILE A 61 18.02 -8.42 -8.45
CA ILE A 61 18.84 -9.34 -7.66
C ILE A 61 18.34 -10.79 -7.83
N LEU A 62 17.04 -11.04 -7.78
CA LEU A 62 16.48 -12.39 -7.98
C LEU A 62 16.78 -12.91 -9.39
N THR A 63 16.63 -12.06 -10.41
CA THR A 63 16.95 -12.40 -11.81
C THR A 63 18.45 -12.66 -12.00
N MET A 64 19.31 -11.92 -11.29
CA MET A 64 20.75 -12.20 -11.27
C MET A 64 21.06 -13.62 -10.81
N GLY A 65 20.34 -14.11 -9.78
CA GLY A 65 20.48 -15.47 -9.27
C GLY A 65 20.16 -16.55 -10.31
N THR A 66 19.27 -16.28 -11.25
CA THR A 66 18.93 -17.22 -12.36
C THR A 66 19.88 -17.14 -13.55
N ILE A 67 20.42 -15.95 -13.85
CA ILE A 67 21.27 -15.73 -15.03
C ILE A 67 22.72 -16.15 -14.79
N LEU A 68 23.30 -15.86 -13.63
CA LEU A 68 24.72 -16.10 -13.34
C LEU A 68 25.16 -17.56 -13.50
N PRO A 69 24.40 -18.58 -13.06
CA PRO A 69 24.76 -19.98 -13.29
C PRO A 69 24.91 -20.32 -14.78
N HIS A 70 24.04 -19.77 -15.64
CA HIS A 70 24.11 -19.97 -17.08
C HIS A 70 25.29 -19.23 -17.75
N ALA A 71 25.81 -18.18 -17.07
CA ALA A 71 27.02 -17.47 -17.46
C ALA A 71 28.31 -18.13 -16.91
N GLY A 72 28.20 -19.29 -16.25
CA GLY A 72 29.34 -20.00 -15.64
C GLY A 72 29.85 -19.36 -14.34
N GLN A 73 29.09 -18.46 -13.74
CA GLN A 73 29.44 -17.80 -12.48
C GLN A 73 28.53 -18.26 -11.36
N ARG A 74 29.05 -18.35 -10.13
CA ARG A 74 28.25 -18.64 -8.94
C ARG A 74 27.79 -17.33 -8.32
N PRO A 75 26.47 -17.11 -8.17
CA PRO A 75 25.97 -15.95 -7.45
C PRO A 75 26.41 -16.03 -5.97
N PRO A 76 26.83 -14.92 -5.35
CA PRO A 76 27.10 -14.87 -3.92
C PRO A 76 25.77 -14.84 -3.15
N GLU A 77 25.19 -16.02 -2.87
CA GLU A 77 23.84 -16.18 -2.29
C GLU A 77 23.66 -15.42 -0.97
N GLU A 78 24.68 -15.38 -0.12
CA GLU A 78 24.59 -14.68 1.16
C GLU A 78 24.43 -13.15 0.98
N TYR A 79 25.15 -12.55 0.05
CA TYR A 79 25.06 -11.10 -0.21
C TYR A 79 23.74 -10.71 -0.87
N GLN A 80 23.17 -11.59 -1.70
CA GLN A 80 21.89 -11.32 -2.36
C GLN A 80 20.77 -11.15 -1.35
N LEU A 81 20.68 -12.04 -0.37
CA LEU A 81 19.67 -11.99 0.67
C LEU A 81 19.75 -10.70 1.48
N TRP A 82 20.95 -10.31 1.90
CA TRP A 82 21.14 -9.06 2.64
C TRP A 82 20.77 -7.82 1.82
N MET A 83 21.13 -7.79 0.53
CA MET A 83 20.77 -6.69 -0.36
C MET A 83 19.24 -6.56 -0.52
N VAL A 84 18.53 -7.68 -0.68
CA VAL A 84 17.06 -7.69 -0.77
C VAL A 84 16.45 -7.18 0.55
N ILE A 85 16.94 -7.65 1.70
CA ILE A 85 16.42 -7.21 3.00
C ILE A 85 16.60 -5.70 3.17
N ILE A 86 17.78 -5.16 2.87
CA ILE A 86 18.05 -3.72 2.97
C ILE A 86 17.15 -2.93 2.03
N ALA A 87 16.97 -3.38 0.78
CA ALA A 87 16.08 -2.72 -0.17
C ALA A 87 14.64 -2.67 0.32
N LEU A 88 14.12 -3.78 0.88
CA LEU A 88 12.78 -3.85 1.44
C LEU A 88 12.61 -2.96 2.68
N ILE A 89 13.62 -2.88 3.55
CA ILE A 89 13.59 -1.98 4.72
C ILE A 89 13.52 -0.52 4.25
N VAL A 90 14.37 -0.11 3.31
CA VAL A 90 14.37 1.26 2.78
C VAL A 90 13.04 1.59 2.13
N CYS A 91 12.48 0.66 1.34
CA CYS A 91 11.16 0.79 0.76
C CYS A 91 10.07 0.96 1.84
N GLY A 92 10.08 0.11 2.87
CA GLY A 92 9.14 0.17 3.99
C GLY A 92 9.20 1.50 4.75
N VAL A 93 10.40 2.01 5.03
CA VAL A 93 10.59 3.33 5.66
C VAL A 93 10.03 4.45 4.78
N GLY A 94 10.21 4.38 3.46
CA GLY A 94 9.62 5.33 2.51
C GLY A 94 8.09 5.34 2.55
N ILE A 95 7.47 4.16 2.63
CA ILE A 95 6.01 4.03 2.77
C ILE A 95 5.53 4.64 4.09
N VAL A 96 6.16 4.28 5.22
CA VAL A 96 5.80 4.81 6.55
C VAL A 96 5.86 6.34 6.55
N ASN A 97 6.96 6.91 6.07
CA ASN A 97 7.15 8.37 6.04
C ASN A 97 6.09 9.07 5.19
N SER A 98 5.82 8.54 3.99
CA SER A 98 4.82 9.09 3.09
C SER A 98 3.40 9.01 3.67
N MET A 99 3.07 7.89 4.33
CA MET A 99 1.76 7.69 4.96
C MET A 99 1.56 8.56 6.19
N LEU A 100 2.58 8.74 7.04
CA LEU A 100 2.50 9.67 8.17
C LEU A 100 2.21 11.09 7.70
N MET A 101 2.88 11.54 6.63
CA MET A 101 2.61 12.84 6.04
C MET A 101 1.19 12.92 5.46
N SER A 102 0.68 11.85 4.86
CA SER A 102 -0.71 11.77 4.40
C SER A 102 -1.71 11.93 5.53
N VAL A 103 -1.46 11.32 6.69
CA VAL A 103 -2.30 11.43 7.88
C VAL A 103 -2.31 12.87 8.40
N THR A 104 -1.15 13.51 8.53
CA THR A 104 -1.07 14.89 9.06
C THR A 104 -1.81 15.90 8.19
N GLU A 105 -1.77 15.76 6.86
CA GLU A 105 -2.49 16.66 5.95
C GLU A 105 -4.02 16.44 5.95
N ARG A 106 -4.46 15.24 6.33
CA ARG A 106 -5.89 14.88 6.40
C ARG A 106 -6.48 14.97 7.81
N TYR A 107 -5.75 15.59 8.75
CA TYR A 107 -6.13 15.61 10.15
C TYR A 107 -7.57 16.10 10.38
N LYS A 108 -7.95 17.22 9.74
CA LYS A 108 -9.31 17.79 9.80
C LYS A 108 -10.35 16.91 9.11
N GLU A 109 -10.01 16.33 7.96
CA GLU A 109 -10.92 15.44 7.24
C GLU A 109 -11.25 14.20 8.07
N ILE A 110 -10.24 13.59 8.71
CA ILE A 110 -10.42 12.45 9.61
C ILE A 110 -11.29 12.83 10.82
N GLY A 111 -11.04 14.00 11.42
CA GLY A 111 -11.85 14.52 12.52
C GLY A 111 -13.30 14.70 12.14
N THR A 112 -13.58 15.29 10.98
CA THR A 112 -14.96 15.51 10.48
C THR A 112 -15.70 14.19 10.23
N VAL A 113 -15.03 13.23 9.58
CA VAL A 113 -15.63 11.93 9.29
C VAL A 113 -15.94 11.15 10.58
N LYS A 114 -15.09 11.26 11.60
CA LYS A 114 -15.34 10.68 12.93
C LYS A 114 -16.49 11.36 13.66
N CYS A 115 -16.62 12.69 13.57
CA CYS A 115 -17.77 13.41 14.13
C CYS A 115 -19.10 13.02 13.44
N LEU A 116 -19.05 12.59 12.17
CA LEU A 116 -20.20 12.07 11.43
C LEU A 116 -20.52 10.60 11.75
N GLY A 117 -19.78 9.97 12.68
CA GLY A 117 -20.04 8.62 13.17
C GLY A 117 -19.16 7.51 12.57
N ALA A 118 -18.09 7.83 11.87
CA ALA A 118 -17.14 6.82 11.40
C ALA A 118 -16.40 6.19 12.58
N THR A 119 -16.28 4.86 12.56
CA THR A 119 -15.52 4.10 13.55
C THR A 119 -14.02 4.15 13.25
N ASP A 120 -13.20 3.87 14.27
CA ASP A 120 -11.75 3.74 14.14
C ASP A 120 -11.36 2.72 13.07
N THR A 121 -12.13 1.63 12.98
CA THR A 121 -11.92 0.57 11.98
C THR A 121 -12.12 1.08 10.55
N ASN A 122 -13.14 1.91 10.32
CA ASN A 122 -13.39 2.47 8.98
C ASN A 122 -12.23 3.36 8.51
N VAL A 123 -11.67 4.16 9.42
CA VAL A 123 -10.50 5.01 9.12
C VAL A 123 -9.28 4.14 8.80
N LEU A 124 -9.05 3.11 9.61
CA LEU A 124 -7.95 2.17 9.41
C LEU A 124 -8.05 1.45 8.06
N GLU A 125 -9.23 0.96 7.70
CA GLU A 125 -9.49 0.28 6.42
C GLU A 125 -9.18 1.18 5.22
N ILE A 126 -9.60 2.45 5.26
CA ILE A 126 -9.34 3.40 4.16
C ILE A 126 -7.83 3.56 3.92
N PHE A 127 -7.04 3.76 4.99
CA PHE A 127 -5.59 3.92 4.85
C PHE A 127 -4.88 2.64 4.42
N LEU A 128 -5.33 1.46 4.89
CA LEU A 128 -4.76 0.18 4.46
C LEU A 128 -5.08 -0.13 2.99
N ILE A 129 -6.30 0.17 2.52
CA ILE A 129 -6.67 0.02 1.11
C ILE A 129 -5.85 0.99 0.23
N GLU A 130 -5.67 2.24 0.67
CA GLU A 130 -4.83 3.22 -0.04
C GLU A 130 -3.39 2.71 -0.17
N ALA A 131 -2.80 2.20 0.91
CA ALA A 131 -1.46 1.63 0.90
C ALA A 131 -1.35 0.39 0.00
N LEU A 132 -2.34 -0.50 0.06
CA LEU A 132 -2.39 -1.69 -0.79
C LEU A 132 -2.44 -1.32 -2.27
N LEU A 133 -3.27 -0.33 -2.65
CA LEU A 133 -3.36 0.14 -4.03
C LEU A 133 -2.04 0.73 -4.54
N LEU A 134 -1.40 1.58 -3.73
CA LEU A 134 -0.10 2.16 -4.07
C LEU A 134 0.99 1.10 -4.13
N GLY A 135 0.97 0.13 -3.21
CA GLY A 135 1.87 -1.01 -3.21
C GLY A 135 1.72 -1.91 -4.43
N LEU A 136 0.49 -2.20 -4.84
CA LEU A 136 0.21 -2.98 -6.04
C LEU A 136 0.63 -2.23 -7.31
N LEU A 137 0.30 -0.95 -7.43
CA LEU A 137 0.70 -0.13 -8.58
C LEU A 137 2.23 -0.02 -8.69
N GLY A 138 2.90 0.36 -7.60
CA GLY A 138 4.36 0.45 -7.56
C GLY A 138 5.02 -0.91 -7.73
N GLY A 139 4.45 -1.97 -7.14
CA GLY A 139 4.93 -3.34 -7.22
C GLY A 139 4.86 -3.91 -8.64
N VAL A 140 3.72 -3.78 -9.32
CA VAL A 140 3.56 -4.26 -10.71
C VAL A 140 4.51 -3.52 -11.64
N ILE A 141 4.50 -2.18 -11.62
CA ILE A 141 5.39 -1.39 -12.48
C ILE A 141 6.86 -1.66 -12.13
N GLY A 142 7.19 -1.76 -10.83
CA GLY A 142 8.54 -2.06 -10.34
C GLY A 142 9.03 -3.44 -10.75
N ALA A 143 8.18 -4.46 -10.67
CA ALA A 143 8.54 -5.82 -11.07
C ALA A 143 8.85 -5.91 -12.56
N PHE A 144 8.02 -5.32 -13.42
CA PHE A 144 8.29 -5.27 -14.86
C PHE A 144 9.52 -4.41 -15.21
N ALA A 145 9.64 -3.23 -14.59
CA ALA A 145 10.80 -2.36 -14.80
C ALA A 145 12.11 -3.03 -14.34
N GLY A 146 12.08 -3.71 -13.19
CA GLY A 146 13.20 -4.48 -12.66
C GLY A 146 13.59 -5.63 -13.58
N TRP A 147 12.62 -6.39 -14.07
CA TRP A 147 12.87 -7.48 -15.02
C TRP A 147 13.47 -6.97 -16.33
N ILE A 148 12.89 -5.93 -16.93
CA ILE A 148 13.41 -5.34 -18.18
C ILE A 148 14.84 -4.82 -17.95
N SER A 149 15.09 -4.13 -16.83
CA SER A 149 16.42 -3.62 -16.48
C SER A 149 17.42 -4.74 -16.28
N ALA A 150 17.02 -5.85 -15.62
CA ALA A 150 17.88 -7.02 -15.42
C ALA A 150 18.26 -7.66 -16.77
N VAL A 151 17.27 -7.91 -17.62
CA VAL A 151 17.48 -8.47 -18.97
C VAL A 151 18.41 -7.57 -19.81
N ALA A 152 18.22 -6.25 -19.75
CA ALA A 152 19.07 -5.30 -20.47
C ALA A 152 20.51 -5.31 -19.95
N ILE A 153 20.71 -5.20 -18.61
CA ILE A 153 22.05 -5.15 -18.00
C ILE A 153 22.81 -6.46 -18.25
N PHE A 154 22.19 -7.59 -17.92
CA PHE A 154 22.85 -8.89 -17.99
C PHE A 154 22.98 -9.39 -19.45
N GLY A 155 22.01 -9.07 -20.32
CA GLY A 155 22.11 -9.37 -21.73
C GLY A 155 23.25 -8.63 -22.43
N PHE A 156 23.54 -7.40 -22.00
CA PHE A 156 24.67 -6.63 -22.50
C PHE A 156 26.01 -7.10 -21.94
N GLN A 157 26.02 -7.54 -20.68
CA GLN A 157 27.25 -7.94 -19.97
C GLN A 157 27.69 -9.38 -20.28
N TYR A 158 26.76 -10.32 -20.36
CA TYR A 158 27.04 -11.76 -20.48
C TYR A 158 26.61 -12.40 -21.79
N ASN A 159 25.97 -11.69 -22.68
CA ASN A 159 25.33 -12.18 -23.89
C ASN A 159 23.85 -12.60 -23.71
N VAL A 160 23.07 -12.40 -24.73
CA VAL A 160 21.62 -12.74 -24.76
C VAL A 160 21.39 -14.25 -24.55
N ALA A 161 22.34 -15.10 -24.99
CA ALA A 161 22.26 -16.54 -24.80
C ALA A 161 22.36 -16.98 -23.32
N ALA A 162 22.96 -16.19 -22.44
CA ALA A 162 23.01 -16.47 -21.00
C ALA A 162 21.69 -16.08 -20.30
N VAL A 163 20.99 -15.07 -20.84
CA VAL A 163 19.68 -14.62 -20.32
C VAL A 163 18.56 -15.53 -20.79
N PHE A 164 18.65 -16.00 -22.04
CA PHE A 164 17.67 -16.88 -22.69
C PHE A 164 18.40 -18.09 -23.29
N PRO A 165 18.82 -19.07 -22.46
CA PRO A 165 19.47 -20.28 -22.95
C PRO A 165 18.49 -21.07 -23.82
N PRO A 166 18.85 -21.43 -25.08
CA PRO A 166 17.95 -22.09 -25.99
C PRO A 166 17.51 -23.48 -25.51
N ASP A 167 18.37 -24.13 -24.72
CA ASP A 167 18.11 -25.49 -24.20
C ASP A 167 17.13 -25.50 -23.00
N GLU A 168 17.04 -24.40 -22.26
CA GLU A 168 16.22 -24.28 -21.02
C GLU A 168 15.26 -23.07 -21.05
N LEU A 169 14.86 -22.62 -22.23
CA LEU A 169 14.06 -21.41 -22.40
C LEU A 169 12.76 -21.43 -21.57
N ALA A 170 12.08 -22.58 -21.53
CA ALA A 170 10.80 -22.71 -20.82
C ALA A 170 10.96 -22.62 -19.29
N THR A 171 12.03 -23.23 -18.74
CA THR A 171 12.30 -23.21 -17.29
C THR A 171 12.73 -21.83 -16.81
N VAL A 172 13.59 -21.16 -17.57
CA VAL A 172 14.05 -19.79 -17.27
C VAL A 172 12.92 -18.78 -17.38
N PHE A 173 12.05 -18.90 -18.39
CA PHE A 173 10.88 -18.03 -18.53
C PHE A 173 9.88 -18.25 -17.38
N ALA A 174 9.65 -19.51 -16.97
CA ALA A 174 8.84 -19.80 -15.79
C ALA A 174 9.44 -19.20 -14.51
N ALA A 175 10.76 -19.26 -14.32
CA ALA A 175 11.45 -18.64 -13.21
C ALA A 175 11.27 -17.11 -13.18
N TYR A 176 11.34 -16.44 -14.33
CA TYR A 176 11.08 -14.99 -14.40
C TYR A 176 9.64 -14.64 -14.02
N LEU A 177 8.66 -15.43 -14.47
CA LEU A 177 7.27 -15.24 -14.09
C LEU A 177 7.03 -15.46 -12.60
N THR A 178 7.68 -16.45 -11.98
CA THR A 178 7.60 -16.67 -10.54
C THR A 178 8.22 -15.50 -9.77
N HIS A 179 9.38 -14.99 -10.17
CA HIS A 179 10.00 -13.82 -9.51
C HIS A 179 9.15 -12.55 -9.61
N ILE A 180 8.49 -12.33 -10.75
CA ILE A 180 7.55 -11.20 -10.92
C ILE A 180 6.35 -11.40 -9.99
N GLY A 181 5.75 -12.59 -9.93
CA GLY A 181 4.61 -12.90 -9.08
C GLY A 181 4.93 -12.76 -7.58
N GLU A 182 6.04 -13.34 -7.13
CA GLU A 182 6.54 -13.23 -5.76
C GLU A 182 6.79 -11.76 -5.37
N SER A 183 7.40 -10.98 -6.26
CA SER A 183 7.72 -9.58 -6.02
C SER A 183 6.47 -8.72 -5.86
N ILE A 184 5.42 -8.96 -6.65
CA ILE A 184 4.13 -8.28 -6.52
C ILE A 184 3.46 -8.65 -5.18
N GLY A 185 3.52 -9.93 -4.79
CA GLY A 185 3.01 -10.40 -3.50
C GLY A 185 3.73 -9.75 -2.32
N ILE A 186 5.06 -9.68 -2.37
CA ILE A 186 5.89 -9.03 -1.35
C ILE A 186 5.61 -7.52 -1.30
N ALA A 187 5.44 -6.85 -2.45
CA ALA A 187 5.10 -5.44 -2.50
C ALA A 187 3.76 -5.15 -1.81
N ALA A 188 2.73 -5.95 -2.07
CA ALA A 188 1.43 -5.83 -1.43
C ALA A 188 1.51 -6.05 0.09
N LEU A 189 2.20 -7.10 0.53
CA LEU A 189 2.37 -7.43 1.94
C LEU A 189 3.19 -6.36 2.67
N LEU A 190 4.29 -5.90 2.08
CA LEU A 190 5.15 -4.87 2.64
C LEU A 190 4.40 -3.54 2.77
N SER A 191 3.61 -3.15 1.76
CA SER A 191 2.87 -1.89 1.79
C SER A 191 1.81 -1.88 2.89
N VAL A 192 1.07 -2.97 3.08
CA VAL A 192 0.09 -3.11 4.16
C VAL A 192 0.79 -3.13 5.53
N ALA A 193 1.88 -3.89 5.68
CA ALA A 193 2.64 -3.97 6.93
C ALA A 193 3.24 -2.61 7.33
N ALA A 194 3.86 -1.90 6.38
CA ALA A 194 4.44 -0.59 6.62
C ALA A 194 3.37 0.47 6.93
N ALA A 195 2.22 0.41 6.27
CA ALA A 195 1.12 1.34 6.51
C ALA A 195 0.33 1.05 7.80
N ALA A 196 0.47 -0.11 8.42
CA ALA A 196 -0.28 -0.49 9.61
C ALA A 196 -0.07 0.49 10.77
N TYR A 197 1.17 0.94 11.00
CA TYR A 197 1.47 1.90 12.07
C TYR A 197 0.84 3.28 11.81
N PRO A 198 1.05 3.96 10.66
CA PRO A 198 0.41 5.24 10.39
C PRO A 198 -1.12 5.16 10.30
N ALA A 199 -1.67 4.07 9.76
CA ALA A 199 -3.11 3.86 9.70
C ALA A 199 -3.72 3.71 11.10
N TYR A 200 -3.06 2.98 12.01
CA TYR A 200 -3.48 2.86 13.40
C TYR A 200 -3.40 4.21 14.13
N TYR A 201 -2.35 4.99 13.88
CA TYR A 201 -2.22 6.34 14.42
C TYR A 201 -3.37 7.24 13.96
N ALA A 202 -3.70 7.23 12.66
CA ALA A 202 -4.83 7.96 12.10
C ALA A 202 -6.17 7.54 12.71
N ALA A 203 -6.36 6.23 12.92
CA ALA A 203 -7.57 5.67 13.50
C ALA A 203 -7.79 6.10 14.96
N ARG A 204 -6.73 6.37 15.71
CA ARG A 204 -6.81 6.80 17.11
C ARG A 204 -6.86 8.31 17.35
N LEU A 205 -6.93 9.10 16.29
CA LEU A 205 -7.04 10.55 16.40
C LEU A 205 -8.31 10.99 17.14
N ASN A 206 -8.15 11.90 18.09
CA ASN A 206 -9.27 12.50 18.82
C ASN A 206 -9.97 13.54 17.92
N PRO A 207 -11.24 13.40 17.59
CA PRO A 207 -11.94 14.32 16.70
C PRO A 207 -12.00 15.76 17.23
N ALA A 208 -12.07 15.94 18.55
CA ALA A 208 -12.09 17.27 19.15
C ALA A 208 -10.77 18.03 18.97
N GLU A 209 -9.64 17.33 19.06
CA GLU A 209 -8.31 17.90 18.82
C GLU A 209 -8.09 18.16 17.34
N ALA A 210 -8.55 17.24 16.48
CA ALA A 210 -8.41 17.35 15.04
C ALA A 210 -9.13 18.58 14.46
N LEU A 211 -10.29 18.96 15.01
CA LEU A 211 -11.03 20.16 14.60
C LEU A 211 -10.44 21.46 15.17
N ARG A 212 -9.71 21.39 16.29
CA ARG A 212 -9.07 22.55 16.92
C ARG A 212 -7.71 22.89 16.32
N TYR A 213 -7.14 21.97 15.53
CA TYR A 213 -5.82 22.16 14.92
C TYR A 213 -5.90 23.25 13.83
N GLU A 214 -5.38 24.44 14.15
CA GLU A 214 -5.14 25.51 13.18
C GLU A 214 -3.74 25.30 12.59
N VAL A 215 -3.70 25.11 11.25
CA VAL A 215 -2.45 25.07 10.49
C VAL A 215 -2.19 26.47 9.95
#